data_92f76198b9779440b5815191b9e3ae31
#
_entry.id   92f76198b9779440b5815191b9e3ae31
#
_cell.length_a   1.000
_cell.length_b   1.000
_cell.length_c   1.000
_cell.angle_alpha   90.00
_cell.angle_beta   90.00
_cell.angle_gamma   90.00
#
_symmetry.space_group_name_H-M   'P 1'
#
loop_
_entity.id
_entity.type
_entity.pdbx_description
1 polymer ?
#
loop_
_entity_poly.entity_id
_entity_poly.type
_entity_poly.pdbx_seq_one_letter_code
_entity_poly.pdbx_strand_id
1 'polypeptide(L)' 'MEYILVIFCFEDRAEDLKIPTFVPVSDLISLLGELFGTKGKALHAEPRGIILDKNKTLAEQGVEHGAILTLE' A
#
# COMPACT_ATOMS: atom_id res chain seq x y z
N MET A 1 5.06 11.96 12.36
CA MET A 1 4.18 11.03 11.63
C MET A 1 4.06 11.47 10.20
N GLU A 2 4.25 10.56 9.28
CA GLU A 2 4.25 10.89 7.88
C GLU A 2 3.18 10.14 7.12
N TYR A 3 2.58 10.87 6.19
CA TYR A 3 1.63 10.30 5.24
C TYR A 3 2.16 10.57 3.85
N ILE A 4 1.89 9.68 2.93
CA ILE A 4 2.24 9.87 1.53
C ILE A 4 1.00 9.66 0.67
N LEU A 5 1.01 10.28 -0.51
CA LEU A 5 -0.01 10.05 -1.51
C LEU A 5 0.46 8.92 -2.41
N VAL A 6 -0.40 7.94 -2.60
CA VAL A 6 -0.11 6.80 -3.48
C VAL A 6 -1.30 6.56 -4.39
N ILE A 7 -1.06 5.83 -5.47
CA ILE A 7 -2.13 5.33 -6.32
C ILE A 7 -2.33 3.88 -5.92
N PHE A 8 -3.50 3.57 -5.35
CA PHE A 8 -3.82 2.23 -4.92
C PHE A 8 -4.63 1.53 -6.00
N CYS A 9 -4.09 0.44 -6.53
CA CYS A 9 -4.72 -0.34 -7.60
C CYS A 9 -5.19 -1.68 -7.08
N PHE A 10 -6.44 -2.03 -7.38
CA PHE A 10 -7.01 -3.33 -7.04
C PHE A 10 -8.09 -3.66 -8.05
N GLU A 11 -8.12 -4.88 -8.51
CA GLU A 11 -9.04 -5.31 -9.57
C GLU A 11 -8.89 -4.37 -10.76
N ASP A 12 -9.98 -3.75 -11.23
CA ASP A 12 -9.95 -2.82 -12.35
C ASP A 12 -10.00 -1.37 -11.91
N ARG A 13 -9.67 -1.09 -10.65
CA ARG A 13 -9.80 0.23 -10.07
C ARG A 13 -8.45 0.81 -9.66
N ALA A 14 -8.37 2.13 -9.67
CA ALA A 14 -7.22 2.87 -9.17
C ALA A 14 -7.74 4.06 -8.37
N GLU A 15 -7.25 4.21 -7.13
CA GLU A 15 -7.69 5.28 -6.23
C GLU A 15 -6.48 6.03 -5.70
N ASP A 16 -6.60 7.35 -5.64
CA ASP A 16 -5.57 8.17 -5.02
C ASP A 16 -5.82 8.19 -3.51
N LEU A 17 -4.84 7.75 -2.74
CA LEU A 17 -4.99 7.65 -1.30
C LEU A 17 -3.84 8.32 -0.57
N LYS A 18 -4.15 8.87 0.58
CA LYS A 18 -3.17 9.38 1.53
C LYS A 18 -3.06 8.35 2.63
N ILE A 19 -1.90 7.70 2.75
CA ILE A 19 -1.73 6.59 3.70
C ILE A 19 -0.54 6.85 4.62
N PRO A 20 -0.58 6.29 5.84
CA PRO A 20 0.53 6.45 6.78
C PRO A 20 1.71 5.56 6.38
N THR A 21 2.93 6.05 6.61
CA THR A 21 4.14 5.31 6.31
C THR A 21 4.70 4.55 7.52
N PHE A 22 4.10 4.72 8.67
CA PHE A 22 4.65 4.27 9.95
C PHE A 22 3.93 3.06 10.55
N VAL A 23 2.99 2.47 9.82
CA VAL A 23 2.30 1.25 10.27
C VAL A 23 2.74 0.06 9.42
N PRO A 24 2.69 -1.16 9.98
CA PRO A 24 3.06 -2.35 9.21
C PRO A 24 2.16 -2.52 7.98
N VAL A 25 2.73 -3.05 6.93
CA VAL A 25 1.99 -3.28 5.68
C VAL A 25 0.78 -4.17 5.91
N SER A 26 0.89 -5.16 6.81
CA SER A 26 -0.26 -6.02 7.14
C SER A 26 -1.46 -5.22 7.63
N ASP A 27 -1.21 -4.17 8.43
CA ASP A 27 -2.29 -3.30 8.92
C ASP A 27 -2.89 -2.48 7.77
N LEU A 28 -2.06 -2.05 6.84
CA LEU A 28 -2.54 -1.32 5.66
C LEU A 28 -3.43 -2.21 4.80
N ILE A 29 -3.04 -3.46 4.59
CA ILE A 29 -3.83 -4.41 3.81
C ILE A 29 -5.19 -4.61 4.46
N SER A 30 -5.22 -4.77 5.79
CA SER A 30 -6.48 -4.92 6.53
C SER A 30 -7.36 -3.68 6.40
N LEU A 31 -6.77 -2.51 6.56
CA LEU A 31 -7.50 -1.25 6.46
C LEU A 31 -8.08 -1.07 5.06
N LEU A 32 -7.29 -1.33 4.03
CA LEU A 32 -7.75 -1.22 2.65
C LEU A 32 -8.84 -2.23 2.35
N GLY A 33 -8.75 -3.41 2.94
CA GLY A 33 -9.79 -4.42 2.83
C GLY A 33 -11.12 -3.95 3.40
N GLU A 34 -11.08 -3.25 4.54
CA GLU A 34 -12.28 -2.69 5.15
C GLU A 34 -12.88 -1.56 4.33
N LEU A 35 -12.01 -0.67 3.81
CA LEU A 35 -12.47 0.50 3.06
C LEU A 35 -13.04 0.15 1.70
N PHE A 36 -12.45 -0.80 1.00
CA PHE A 36 -12.81 -1.12 -0.38
C PHE A 36 -13.39 -2.51 -0.58
N GLY A 37 -13.47 -3.30 0.48
CA GLY A 37 -13.98 -4.67 0.38
C GLY A 37 -13.04 -5.61 -0.35
N THR A 38 -11.75 -5.31 -0.37
CA THR A 38 -10.76 -6.13 -1.07
C THR A 38 -10.35 -7.34 -0.24
N LYS A 39 -9.91 -8.39 -0.92
CA LYS A 39 -9.46 -9.63 -0.27
C LYS A 39 -8.02 -9.99 -0.59
N GLY A 40 -7.28 -9.07 -1.15
CA GLY A 40 -5.89 -9.31 -1.50
C GLY A 40 -5.02 -9.53 -0.26
N LYS A 41 -3.91 -10.23 -0.46
CA LYS A 41 -3.01 -10.62 0.63
C LYS A 41 -1.62 -10.02 0.54
N ALA A 42 -1.30 -9.39 -0.57
CA ALA A 42 0.03 -8.81 -0.79
C ALA A 42 -0.07 -7.48 -1.51
N LEU A 43 0.87 -6.60 -1.22
CA LEU A 43 0.98 -5.32 -1.90
C LEU A 43 2.28 -5.29 -2.69
N HIS A 44 2.18 -4.91 -3.95
CA HIS A 44 3.32 -4.63 -4.80
C HIS A 44 3.53 -3.13 -4.86
N ALA A 45 4.76 -2.69 -4.90
CA ALA A 45 5.11 -1.27 -4.98
C ALA A 45 5.89 -0.99 -6.25
N GLU A 46 5.42 0.00 -7.01
CA GLU A 46 6.13 0.53 -8.17
C GLU A 46 6.61 1.95 -7.84
N PRO A 47 7.73 2.41 -8.36
CA PRO A 47 8.46 1.86 -9.50
C PRO A 47 9.48 0.76 -9.18
N ARG A 48 9.66 0.38 -7.94
CA ARG A 48 10.66 -0.62 -7.57
C ARG A 48 10.30 -2.04 -8.00
N GLY A 49 9.02 -2.32 -8.22
CA GLY A 49 8.58 -3.65 -8.63
C GLY A 49 8.78 -4.71 -7.56
N ILE A 50 8.60 -4.35 -6.30
CA ILE A 50 8.83 -5.28 -5.19
C ILE A 50 7.51 -5.64 -4.49
N ILE A 51 7.49 -6.85 -3.92
CA ILE A 51 6.41 -7.26 -3.02
C ILE A 51 6.78 -6.78 -1.64
N LEU A 52 5.91 -6.02 -1.00
CA LEU A 52 6.20 -5.44 0.30
C LEU A 52 6.15 -6.48 1.41
N ASP A 53 7.10 -6.38 2.33
CA ASP A 53 7.14 -7.23 3.52
C ASP A 53 6.03 -6.78 4.46
N LYS A 54 5.14 -7.70 4.84
CA LYS A 54 3.99 -7.39 5.68
C LYS A 54 4.36 -6.98 7.10
N ASN A 55 5.54 -7.38 7.55
CA ASN A 55 5.99 -7.09 8.91
C ASN A 55 6.73 -5.77 9.04
N LYS A 56 6.90 -5.06 7.93
CA LYS A 56 7.60 -3.79 7.90
C LYS A 56 6.70 -2.67 7.44
N THR A 57 7.11 -1.45 7.74
CA THR A 57 6.36 -0.26 7.32
C THR A 57 6.74 0.15 5.91
N LEU A 58 5.95 1.04 5.30
CA LEU A 58 6.30 1.58 4.00
C LEU A 58 7.61 2.37 4.05
N ALA A 59 7.80 3.14 5.12
CA ALA A 59 9.02 3.92 5.29
C ALA A 59 10.26 3.04 5.32
N GLU A 60 10.19 1.92 6.04
CA GLU A 60 11.32 0.98 6.13
C GLU A 60 11.66 0.37 4.78
N GLN A 61 10.70 0.27 3.89
CA GLN A 61 10.88 -0.36 2.58
C GLN A 61 11.11 0.64 1.46
N GLY A 62 11.27 1.92 1.80
CA GLY A 62 11.61 2.94 0.83
C GLY A 62 10.48 3.32 -0.12
N VAL A 63 9.24 3.12 0.28
CA VAL A 63 8.08 3.54 -0.52
C VAL A 63 7.90 5.04 -0.35
N GLU A 64 7.88 5.75 -1.47
CA GLU A 64 7.85 7.20 -1.47
C GLU A 64 6.53 7.74 -2.01
N HIS A 65 6.35 9.03 -1.78
CA HIS A 65 5.22 9.78 -2.30
C HIS A 65 5.12 9.57 -3.82
N GLY A 66 3.92 9.29 -4.30
CA GLY A 66 3.69 9.03 -5.72
C GLY A 66 3.81 7.57 -6.13
N ALA A 67 4.12 6.67 -5.20
CA ALA A 67 4.23 5.26 -5.52
C ALA A 67 2.89 4.67 -5.96
N ILE A 68 2.96 3.63 -6.76
CA ILE A 68 1.78 2.86 -7.16
C ILE A 68 1.79 1.57 -6.35
N LEU A 69 0.73 1.34 -5.58
CA LEU A 69 0.58 0.13 -4.78
C LEU A 69 -0.51 -0.73 -5.38
N THR A 70 -0.18 -1.95 -5.73
CA THR A 70 -1.13 -2.89 -6.33
C THR A 70 -1.41 -4.03 -5.36
N LEU A 71 -2.68 -4.25 -5.05
CA LEU A 71 -3.11 -5.32 -4.15
C LEU A 71 -3.39 -6.59 -4.94
N GLU A 72 -2.81 -7.68 -4.47
CA GLU A 72 -3.00 -9.00 -5.08
C GLU A 72 -3.57 -10.02 -4.13
#